data_199aba85f54812731c33ea649d9a3c12
#
_entry.id   199aba85f54812731c33ea649d9a3c12
#
_cell.length_a   1.000
_cell.length_b   1.000
_cell.length_c   1.000
_cell.angle_alpha   90.00
_cell.angle_beta   90.00
_cell.angle_gamma   90.00
#
_symmetry.space_group_name_H-M   'P 1'
#
loop_
_entity.id
_entity.type
_entity.pdbx_description
1 polymer ?
#
loop_
_entity_poly.entity_id
_entity_poly.type
_entity_poly.pdbx_seq_one_letter_code
_entity_poly.pdbx_strand_id
1 'polypeptide(L)'
;MTRKIIHIDMDAFYASVEQLDFPHLRGKAIAVGGSEARGVVATASYEARQYGVHSAMSGVLARKRCPHLIFVPPRFERYKEISRHIRSIFHRYTDLVEPLSLDEAYLDVTHNKVGNPSATLIAQEIRQAIFAETGLTASAGISINKFIAKIASDVNKPNGQKTVTQDEIQDFLDTLNVKKFYGIGKVTAEKMYALGVFTGKDLRQKSLDFLERNFGNSGKHYYQLARGIHNGEVQPFRIRKSVGAEQTFAENLTSEIYMLKELDSIASEVAMRLAQQKVAGKTLTLKIKYSDFSIQTRSKTLKDYISSKEEIMLYISELLYQDRLSNSVRLLGISVSHLNNDPDKTIPPTPQYIQLKLQFPD
;
A
#
# COMPACT_ATOMS: atom_id res chain seq x y z
N MET A 1 -1.26 21.88 20.89
CA MET A 1 -2.27 22.18 19.82
C MET A 1 -2.72 20.85 19.23
N THR A 2 -4.03 20.63 19.06
CA THR A 2 -4.56 19.40 18.48
C THR A 2 -4.26 19.37 16.98
N ARG A 3 -3.70 18.26 16.47
CA ARG A 3 -3.42 18.11 15.03
C ARG A 3 -4.71 18.11 14.20
N LYS A 4 -4.59 18.57 12.95
CA LYS A 4 -5.68 18.61 11.96
C LYS A 4 -5.25 17.83 10.74
N ILE A 5 -5.68 16.58 10.65
CA ILE A 5 -5.28 15.64 9.60
C ILE A 5 -6.46 15.44 8.64
N ILE A 6 -6.18 15.57 7.36
CA ILE A 6 -7.11 15.24 6.28
C ILE A 6 -6.55 14.01 5.57
N HIS A 7 -7.41 13.04 5.29
CA HIS A 7 -7.15 11.97 4.34
C HIS A 7 -8.00 12.21 3.09
N ILE A 8 -7.36 12.35 1.95
CA ILE A 8 -8.04 12.45 0.63
C ILE A 8 -7.85 11.13 -0.10
N ASP A 9 -8.94 10.66 -0.73
CA ASP A 9 -8.96 9.40 -1.48
C ASP A 9 -9.86 9.58 -2.71
N MET A 10 -9.30 9.36 -3.91
CA MET A 10 -10.02 9.53 -5.16
C MET A 10 -11.07 8.44 -5.36
N ASP A 11 -12.24 8.80 -5.82
CA ASP A 11 -13.36 7.88 -6.00
C ASP A 11 -13.15 6.98 -7.23
N ALA A 12 -12.99 5.67 -7.01
CA ALA A 12 -12.78 4.65 -8.06
C ALA A 12 -11.71 5.05 -9.09
N PHE A 13 -10.56 5.56 -8.63
CA PHE A 13 -9.59 6.39 -9.37
C PHE A 13 -9.34 5.93 -10.81
N TYR A 14 -8.76 4.74 -11.04
CA TYR A 14 -8.43 4.32 -12.40
C TYR A 14 -9.67 4.19 -13.28
N ALA A 15 -10.76 3.64 -12.75
CA ALA A 15 -12.00 3.51 -13.50
C ALA A 15 -12.61 4.88 -13.84
N SER A 16 -12.56 5.83 -12.91
CA SER A 16 -13.03 7.20 -13.14
C SER A 16 -12.20 7.94 -14.20
N VAL A 17 -10.87 7.72 -14.23
CA VAL A 17 -9.98 8.26 -15.27
C VAL A 17 -10.35 7.66 -16.65
N GLU A 18 -10.62 6.35 -16.72
CA GLU A 18 -11.04 5.74 -17.97
C GLU A 18 -12.40 6.26 -18.46
N GLN A 19 -13.37 6.45 -17.56
CA GLN A 19 -14.67 7.05 -17.88
C GLN A 19 -14.57 8.54 -18.26
N LEU A 20 -13.58 9.27 -17.72
CA LEU A 20 -13.30 10.65 -18.09
C LEU A 20 -12.74 10.75 -19.50
N ASP A 21 -11.68 10.01 -19.79
CA ASP A 21 -10.98 10.04 -21.07
C ASP A 21 -11.78 9.37 -22.21
N PHE A 22 -12.64 8.41 -21.89
CA PHE A 22 -13.47 7.67 -22.85
C PHE A 22 -14.96 7.80 -22.53
N PRO A 23 -15.64 8.85 -23.06
CA PRO A 23 -17.05 9.14 -22.75
C PRO A 23 -18.02 7.97 -23.00
N HIS A 24 -17.71 7.07 -23.91
CA HIS A 24 -18.52 5.88 -24.19
C HIS A 24 -18.53 4.86 -23.04
N LEU A 25 -17.63 4.97 -22.07
CA LEU A 25 -17.58 4.13 -20.85
C LEU A 25 -18.36 4.74 -19.67
N ARG A 26 -18.81 5.99 -19.76
CA ARG A 26 -19.55 6.65 -18.69
C ARG A 26 -20.85 5.92 -18.39
N GLY A 27 -21.14 5.74 -17.11
CA GLY A 27 -22.33 5.05 -16.63
C GLY A 27 -22.32 3.53 -16.86
N LYS A 28 -21.20 2.97 -17.37
CA LYS A 28 -21.08 1.52 -17.60
C LYS A 28 -20.31 0.85 -16.48
N ALA A 29 -20.64 -0.41 -16.22
CA ALA A 29 -19.88 -1.26 -15.32
C ALA A 29 -18.53 -1.60 -15.98
N ILE A 30 -17.45 -0.97 -15.49
CA ILE A 30 -16.10 -1.21 -15.98
C ILE A 30 -15.16 -1.69 -14.87
N ALA A 31 -14.15 -2.47 -15.23
CA ALA A 31 -13.05 -2.85 -14.37
C ALA A 31 -11.72 -2.63 -15.08
N VAL A 32 -10.81 -1.94 -14.43
CA VAL A 32 -9.44 -1.77 -14.93
C VAL A 32 -8.61 -2.99 -14.56
N GLY A 33 -7.96 -3.62 -15.54
CA GLY A 33 -7.27 -4.90 -15.35
C GLY A 33 -8.22 -6.10 -15.26
N GLY A 34 -7.69 -7.28 -14.99
CA GLY A 34 -8.50 -8.48 -14.77
C GLY A 34 -9.01 -9.20 -16.02
N SER A 35 -8.66 -8.74 -17.23
CA SER A 35 -9.13 -9.31 -18.51
C SER A 35 -8.55 -10.70 -18.81
N GLU A 36 -7.38 -11.02 -18.27
CA GLU A 36 -6.71 -12.29 -18.51
C GLU A 36 -7.20 -13.40 -17.57
N ALA A 37 -6.94 -14.66 -17.92
CA ALA A 37 -7.38 -15.83 -17.15
C ALA A 37 -6.96 -15.79 -15.67
N ARG A 38 -5.80 -15.20 -15.36
CA ARG A 38 -5.26 -15.00 -14.00
C ARG A 38 -5.20 -13.53 -13.59
N GLY A 39 -5.83 -12.66 -14.38
CA GLY A 39 -5.87 -11.24 -14.12
C GLY A 39 -6.69 -10.89 -12.88
N VAL A 40 -6.32 -9.80 -12.23
CA VAL A 40 -6.96 -9.27 -11.02
C VAL A 40 -7.45 -7.85 -11.31
N VAL A 41 -8.66 -7.53 -10.87
CA VAL A 41 -9.24 -6.19 -10.95
C VAL A 41 -8.40 -5.23 -10.12
N ALA A 42 -7.82 -4.21 -10.75
CA ALA A 42 -7.13 -3.14 -10.07
C ALA A 42 -8.13 -2.16 -9.45
N THR A 43 -9.11 -1.70 -10.22
CA THR A 43 -10.19 -0.81 -9.75
C THR A 43 -11.48 -1.11 -10.50
N ALA A 44 -12.61 -1.10 -9.80
CA ALA A 44 -13.95 -1.24 -10.37
C ALA A 44 -14.70 0.09 -10.27
N SER A 45 -15.45 0.47 -11.34
CA SER A 45 -16.36 1.61 -11.32
C SER A 45 -17.49 1.42 -10.31
N TYR A 46 -18.15 2.50 -9.92
CA TYR A 46 -19.28 2.40 -8.99
C TYR A 46 -20.43 1.57 -9.53
N GLU A 47 -20.67 1.63 -10.84
CA GLU A 47 -21.65 0.79 -11.54
C GLU A 47 -21.29 -0.71 -11.41
N ALA A 48 -20.00 -1.06 -11.55
CA ALA A 48 -19.54 -2.44 -11.35
C ALA A 48 -19.62 -2.90 -9.89
N ARG A 49 -19.39 -1.99 -8.94
CA ARG A 49 -19.49 -2.27 -7.50
C ARG A 49 -20.91 -2.63 -7.06
N GLN A 50 -21.94 -2.16 -7.73
CA GLN A 50 -23.35 -2.55 -7.48
C GLN A 50 -23.58 -4.05 -7.67
N TYR A 51 -22.78 -4.69 -8.55
CA TYR A 51 -22.78 -6.15 -8.76
C TYR A 51 -21.78 -6.88 -7.83
N GLY A 52 -21.21 -6.17 -6.86
CA GLY A 52 -20.21 -6.74 -5.92
C GLY A 52 -18.82 -6.93 -6.54
N VAL A 53 -18.51 -6.32 -7.69
CA VAL A 53 -17.17 -6.30 -8.26
C VAL A 53 -16.31 -5.30 -7.49
N HIS A 54 -15.09 -5.67 -7.09
CA HIS A 54 -14.19 -4.82 -6.31
C HIS A 54 -12.71 -5.10 -6.63
N SER A 55 -11.83 -4.21 -6.22
CA SER A 55 -10.37 -4.38 -6.32
C SER A 55 -9.90 -5.68 -5.66
N ALA A 56 -8.85 -6.27 -6.21
CA ALA A 56 -8.27 -7.56 -5.84
C ALA A 56 -9.15 -8.81 -6.17
N MET A 57 -10.31 -8.65 -6.78
CA MET A 57 -11.12 -9.76 -7.27
C MET A 57 -10.52 -10.33 -8.56
N SER A 58 -10.53 -11.67 -8.73
CA SER A 58 -10.14 -12.27 -10.02
C SER A 58 -11.10 -11.86 -11.13
N GLY A 59 -10.59 -11.64 -12.34
CA GLY A 59 -11.40 -11.27 -13.51
C GLY A 59 -12.50 -12.28 -13.85
N VAL A 60 -12.21 -13.58 -13.64
CA VAL A 60 -13.20 -14.65 -13.80
C VAL A 60 -14.39 -14.48 -12.85
N LEU A 61 -14.12 -14.21 -11.58
CA LEU A 61 -15.18 -13.99 -10.59
C LEU A 61 -15.92 -12.67 -10.85
N ALA A 62 -15.21 -11.63 -11.26
CA ALA A 62 -15.79 -10.34 -11.60
C ALA A 62 -16.78 -10.48 -12.77
N ARG A 63 -16.40 -11.20 -13.84
CA ARG A 63 -17.29 -11.51 -14.98
C ARG A 63 -18.49 -12.35 -14.56
N LYS A 64 -18.29 -13.33 -13.66
CA LYS A 64 -19.42 -14.15 -13.15
C LYS A 64 -20.43 -13.29 -12.38
N ARG A 65 -19.99 -12.28 -11.62
CA ARG A 65 -20.87 -11.38 -10.87
C ARG A 65 -21.55 -10.33 -11.76
N CYS A 66 -20.83 -9.85 -12.78
CA CYS A 66 -21.31 -8.85 -13.71
C CYS A 66 -21.01 -9.32 -15.15
N PRO A 67 -21.92 -10.08 -15.81
CA PRO A 67 -21.70 -10.66 -17.13
C PRO A 67 -21.41 -9.61 -18.23
N HIS A 68 -21.97 -8.41 -18.09
CA HIS A 68 -21.77 -7.29 -19.01
C HIS A 68 -20.60 -6.36 -18.62
N LEU A 69 -19.75 -6.78 -17.68
CA LEU A 69 -18.58 -6.04 -17.24
C LEU A 69 -17.60 -5.80 -18.40
N ILE A 70 -17.21 -4.56 -18.60
CA ILE A 70 -16.19 -4.17 -19.58
C ILE A 70 -14.84 -4.13 -18.87
N PHE A 71 -13.89 -4.96 -19.31
CA PHE A 71 -12.51 -4.88 -18.83
C PHE A 71 -11.72 -3.89 -19.67
N VAL A 72 -11.00 -2.99 -18.98
CA VAL A 72 -10.19 -1.94 -19.60
C VAL A 72 -8.72 -2.17 -19.24
N PRO A 73 -7.79 -2.15 -20.20
CA PRO A 73 -6.37 -2.23 -19.92
C PRO A 73 -5.91 -1.04 -19.05
N PRO A 74 -4.99 -1.25 -18.07
CA PRO A 74 -4.50 -0.16 -17.25
C PRO A 74 -3.55 0.77 -18.02
N ARG A 75 -3.69 2.09 -17.85
CA ARG A 75 -2.83 3.13 -18.42
C ARG A 75 -2.05 3.87 -17.31
N PHE A 76 -1.08 3.18 -16.70
CA PHE A 76 -0.40 3.68 -15.51
C PHE A 76 0.27 5.05 -15.67
N GLU A 77 0.79 5.38 -16.85
CA GLU A 77 1.40 6.70 -17.09
C GLU A 77 0.35 7.82 -17.00
N ARG A 78 -0.86 7.59 -17.53
CA ARG A 78 -1.98 8.52 -17.41
C ARG A 78 -2.41 8.69 -15.94
N TYR A 79 -2.48 7.61 -15.19
CA TYR A 79 -2.82 7.68 -13.76
C TYR A 79 -1.76 8.44 -12.95
N LYS A 80 -0.48 8.26 -13.26
CA LYS A 80 0.62 9.00 -12.63
C LYS A 80 0.56 10.50 -12.97
N GLU A 81 0.20 10.86 -14.19
CA GLU A 81 0.03 12.24 -14.62
C GLU A 81 -1.05 12.94 -13.79
N ILE A 82 -2.25 12.35 -13.72
CA ILE A 82 -3.36 12.86 -12.91
C ILE A 82 -3.01 12.90 -11.42
N SER A 83 -2.35 11.85 -10.90
CA SER A 83 -1.88 11.82 -9.51
C SER A 83 -0.93 12.98 -9.19
N ARG A 84 0.00 13.32 -10.11
CA ARG A 84 0.89 14.48 -9.95
C ARG A 84 0.11 15.79 -9.90
N HIS A 85 -0.88 15.94 -10.75
CA HIS A 85 -1.74 17.13 -10.74
C HIS A 85 -2.50 17.25 -9.41
N ILE A 86 -3.15 16.17 -8.96
CA ILE A 86 -3.86 16.15 -7.67
C ILE A 86 -2.93 16.52 -6.51
N ARG A 87 -1.72 15.99 -6.49
CA ARG A 87 -0.73 16.34 -5.45
C ARG A 87 -0.31 17.80 -5.50
N SER A 88 -0.24 18.42 -6.68
CA SER A 88 0.02 19.86 -6.79
C SER A 88 -1.08 20.70 -6.15
N ILE A 89 -2.34 20.24 -6.20
CA ILE A 89 -3.45 20.87 -5.49
C ILE A 89 -3.22 20.78 -3.98
N PHE A 90 -2.84 19.61 -3.43
CA PHE A 90 -2.56 19.45 -2.01
C PHE A 90 -1.50 20.41 -1.49
N HIS A 91 -0.42 20.59 -2.26
CA HIS A 91 0.67 21.48 -1.89
C HIS A 91 0.32 22.98 -1.87
N ARG A 92 -0.83 23.38 -2.36
CA ARG A 92 -1.36 24.76 -2.17
C ARG A 92 -1.77 25.01 -0.72
N TYR A 93 -2.11 23.94 0.02
CA TYR A 93 -2.63 24.02 1.39
C TYR A 93 -1.59 23.68 2.45
N THR A 94 -0.68 22.75 2.19
CA THR A 94 0.37 22.33 3.13
C THR A 94 1.55 21.67 2.41
N ASP A 95 2.74 21.73 3.01
CA ASP A 95 3.90 20.93 2.56
C ASP A 95 3.93 19.52 3.18
N LEU A 96 3.16 19.32 4.27
CA LEU A 96 3.07 18.04 4.96
C LEU A 96 2.04 17.15 4.26
N VAL A 97 2.44 16.57 3.12
CA VAL A 97 1.65 15.66 2.29
C VAL A 97 2.35 14.30 2.27
N GLU A 98 1.69 13.26 2.77
CA GLU A 98 2.17 11.87 2.75
C GLU A 98 1.36 11.05 1.75
N PRO A 99 1.87 10.80 0.53
CA PRO A 99 1.20 9.93 -0.42
C PRO A 99 1.26 8.45 0.03
N LEU A 100 0.13 7.78 0.02
CA LEU A 100 0.03 6.33 0.29
C LEU A 100 0.03 5.51 -1.01
N SER A 101 -0.60 6.05 -2.05
CA SER A 101 -0.73 5.46 -3.38
C SER A 101 -0.75 6.56 -4.45
N LEU A 102 -1.22 6.26 -5.67
CA LEU A 102 -1.46 7.27 -6.70
C LEU A 102 -2.71 8.11 -6.44
N ASP A 103 -3.65 7.60 -5.65
CA ASP A 103 -5.01 8.13 -5.47
C ASP A 103 -5.31 8.61 -4.04
N GLU A 104 -4.43 8.37 -3.08
CA GLU A 104 -4.68 8.79 -1.70
C GLU A 104 -3.47 9.41 -1.01
N ALA A 105 -3.72 10.34 -0.12
CA ALA A 105 -2.70 10.98 0.70
C ALA A 105 -3.27 11.46 2.05
N TYR A 106 -2.39 11.51 3.06
CA TYR A 106 -2.60 12.30 4.26
C TYR A 106 -2.03 13.69 4.10
N LEU A 107 -2.74 14.68 4.62
CA LEU A 107 -2.33 16.07 4.71
C LEU A 107 -2.40 16.51 6.19
N ASP A 108 -1.32 17.07 6.72
CA ASP A 108 -1.39 17.79 7.99
C ASP A 108 -1.58 19.28 7.70
N VAL A 109 -2.77 19.79 8.04
CA VAL A 109 -3.16 21.18 7.85
C VAL A 109 -3.24 21.94 9.18
N THR A 110 -2.60 21.43 10.22
CA THR A 110 -2.51 22.09 11.53
C THR A 110 -1.94 23.50 11.39
N HIS A 111 -0.87 23.63 10.60
CA HIS A 111 -0.28 24.87 10.13
C HIS A 111 -0.39 24.90 8.61
N ASN A 112 -1.49 25.45 8.07
CA ASN A 112 -1.75 25.48 6.64
C ASN A 112 -1.35 26.79 5.99
N LYS A 113 -1.18 26.80 4.67
CA LYS A 113 -0.71 27.94 3.88
C LYS A 113 -1.80 28.98 3.59
N VAL A 114 -3.09 28.61 3.76
CA VAL A 114 -4.22 29.46 3.39
C VAL A 114 -4.81 30.21 4.58
N GLY A 115 -4.26 30.01 5.79
CA GLY A 115 -4.71 30.70 7.00
C GLY A 115 -6.12 30.28 7.47
N ASN A 116 -6.71 29.23 6.88
CA ASN A 116 -8.05 28.76 7.27
C ASN A 116 -7.95 27.86 8.50
N PRO A 117 -8.61 28.22 9.63
CA PRO A 117 -8.55 27.40 10.84
C PRO A 117 -9.34 26.09 10.76
N SER A 118 -10.22 25.92 9.76
CA SER A 118 -11.10 24.77 9.62
C SER A 118 -10.56 23.74 8.61
N ALA A 119 -10.06 22.61 9.11
CA ALA A 119 -9.66 21.50 8.25
C ALA A 119 -10.83 20.92 7.43
N THR A 120 -12.07 21.02 7.94
CA THR A 120 -13.27 20.60 7.23
C THR A 120 -13.52 21.45 5.97
N LEU A 121 -13.35 22.76 6.07
CA LEU A 121 -13.47 23.68 4.93
C LEU A 121 -12.32 23.50 3.95
N ILE A 122 -11.08 23.33 4.45
CA ILE A 122 -9.92 23.01 3.59
C ILE A 122 -10.17 21.73 2.80
N ALA A 123 -10.68 20.68 3.43
CA ALA A 123 -10.99 19.43 2.73
C ALA A 123 -12.06 19.62 1.64
N GLN A 124 -13.06 20.44 1.90
CA GLN A 124 -14.09 20.81 0.92
C GLN A 124 -13.48 21.57 -0.26
N GLU A 125 -12.66 22.58 0.00
CA GLU A 125 -11.95 23.36 -1.03
C GLU A 125 -11.05 22.47 -1.90
N ILE A 126 -10.28 21.55 -1.28
CA ILE A 126 -9.43 20.59 -1.99
C ILE A 126 -10.28 19.73 -2.94
N ARG A 127 -11.38 19.16 -2.46
CA ARG A 127 -12.28 18.32 -3.27
C ARG A 127 -12.91 19.09 -4.42
N GLN A 128 -13.31 20.34 -4.19
CA GLN A 128 -13.82 21.22 -5.23
C GLN A 128 -12.75 21.56 -6.28
N ALA A 129 -11.52 21.86 -5.85
CA ALA A 129 -10.40 22.13 -6.75
C ALA A 129 -10.06 20.89 -7.60
N ILE A 130 -10.02 19.70 -6.99
CA ILE A 130 -9.82 18.45 -7.74
C ILE A 130 -10.90 18.31 -8.83
N PHE A 131 -12.16 18.48 -8.49
CA PHE A 131 -13.24 18.35 -9.47
C PHE A 131 -13.17 19.40 -10.58
N ALA A 132 -12.94 20.65 -10.21
CA ALA A 132 -12.85 21.77 -11.16
C ALA A 132 -11.69 21.60 -12.16
N GLU A 133 -10.55 21.09 -11.71
CA GLU A 133 -9.33 21.01 -12.53
C GLU A 133 -9.18 19.66 -13.25
N THR A 134 -9.77 18.59 -12.74
CA THR A 134 -9.59 17.23 -13.31
C THR A 134 -10.89 16.59 -13.79
N GLY A 135 -12.05 17.09 -13.40
CA GLY A 135 -13.34 16.45 -13.63
C GLY A 135 -13.57 15.18 -12.78
N LEU A 136 -12.64 14.83 -11.89
CA LEU A 136 -12.73 13.65 -11.03
C LEU A 136 -13.20 14.03 -9.63
N THR A 137 -13.83 13.08 -8.93
CA THR A 137 -14.26 13.29 -7.55
C THR A 137 -13.31 12.61 -6.56
N ALA A 138 -13.26 13.17 -5.36
CA ALA A 138 -12.54 12.64 -4.21
C ALA A 138 -13.41 12.66 -2.96
N SER A 139 -13.15 11.75 -2.05
CA SER A 139 -13.74 11.72 -0.72
C SER A 139 -12.69 12.08 0.33
N ALA A 140 -13.14 12.70 1.44
CA ALA A 140 -12.25 13.18 2.49
C ALA A 140 -12.68 12.70 3.88
N GLY A 141 -11.70 12.34 4.70
CA GLY A 141 -11.87 12.13 6.12
C GLY A 141 -11.02 13.12 6.91
N ILE A 142 -11.58 13.72 7.92
CA ILE A 142 -10.93 14.78 8.72
C ILE A 142 -10.95 14.38 10.20
N SER A 143 -9.79 14.38 10.85
CA SER A 143 -9.70 14.13 12.30
C SER A 143 -8.39 14.63 12.88
N ILE A 144 -8.11 14.24 14.14
CA ILE A 144 -6.89 14.61 14.87
C ILE A 144 -5.69 13.70 14.57
N ASN A 145 -5.90 12.58 13.88
CA ASN A 145 -4.84 11.64 13.51
C ASN A 145 -5.14 10.89 12.21
N LYS A 146 -4.09 10.28 11.63
CA LYS A 146 -4.14 9.58 10.34
C LYS A 146 -5.13 8.40 10.35
N PHE A 147 -5.18 7.64 11.43
CA PHE A 147 -6.00 6.45 11.54
C PHE A 147 -7.49 6.77 11.41
N ILE A 148 -7.98 7.73 12.21
CA ILE A 148 -9.39 8.13 12.16
C ILE A 148 -9.72 8.83 10.85
N ALA A 149 -8.86 9.73 10.36
CA ALA A 149 -9.07 10.41 9.10
C ALA A 149 -9.23 9.43 7.92
N LYS A 150 -8.40 8.37 7.86
CA LYS A 150 -8.52 7.36 6.81
C LYS A 150 -9.83 6.58 6.86
N ILE A 151 -10.25 6.15 8.04
CA ILE A 151 -11.54 5.45 8.18
C ILE A 151 -12.70 6.38 7.83
N ALA A 152 -12.65 7.64 8.28
CA ALA A 152 -13.68 8.64 8.03
C ALA A 152 -13.87 8.93 6.53
N SER A 153 -12.79 8.87 5.72
CA SER A 153 -12.87 9.13 4.27
C SER A 153 -13.74 8.12 3.52
N ASP A 154 -13.93 6.91 4.08
CA ASP A 154 -14.74 5.86 3.45
C ASP A 154 -16.24 5.95 3.79
N VAL A 155 -16.63 6.78 4.79
CA VAL A 155 -18.01 6.78 5.32
C VAL A 155 -19.01 7.32 4.31
N ASN A 156 -18.65 8.44 3.65
CA ASN A 156 -19.56 9.17 2.75
C ASN A 156 -19.11 9.08 1.28
N LYS A 157 -18.42 8.00 0.87
CA LYS A 157 -18.07 7.76 -0.54
C LYS A 157 -19.31 7.46 -1.39
N PRO A 158 -19.38 7.89 -2.66
CA PRO A 158 -18.44 8.78 -3.35
C PRO A 158 -18.70 10.26 -3.11
N ASN A 159 -17.73 11.10 -3.46
CA ASN A 159 -17.79 12.55 -3.46
C ASN A 159 -18.31 13.15 -2.16
N GLY A 160 -17.91 12.56 -1.03
CA GLY A 160 -18.33 12.98 0.30
C GLY A 160 -17.17 13.31 1.22
N GLN A 161 -17.50 13.82 2.39
CA GLN A 161 -16.52 13.97 3.46
C GLN A 161 -17.15 13.70 4.83
N LYS A 162 -16.32 13.26 5.78
CA LYS A 162 -16.69 13.05 7.17
C LYS A 162 -15.62 13.62 8.08
N THR A 163 -16.03 14.55 8.95
CA THR A 163 -15.22 15.00 10.08
C THR A 163 -15.58 14.16 11.30
N VAL A 164 -14.56 13.72 12.02
CA VAL A 164 -14.68 13.06 13.32
C VAL A 164 -13.84 13.87 14.31
N THR A 165 -14.51 14.63 15.18
CA THR A 165 -13.88 15.44 16.21
C THR A 165 -13.31 14.59 17.32
N GLN A 166 -12.45 15.17 18.17
CA GLN A 166 -11.82 14.43 19.27
C GLN A 166 -12.86 13.77 20.20
N ASP A 167 -13.94 14.44 20.49
CA ASP A 167 -14.99 13.95 21.38
C ASP A 167 -15.84 12.84 20.74
N GLU A 168 -15.96 12.80 19.41
CA GLU A 168 -16.71 11.80 18.67
C GLU A 168 -15.91 10.52 18.41
N ILE A 169 -14.58 10.52 18.57
CA ILE A 169 -13.70 9.39 18.17
C ILE A 169 -14.15 8.07 18.80
N GLN A 170 -14.44 8.07 20.08
CA GLN A 170 -14.74 6.83 20.79
C GLN A 170 -16.06 6.23 20.32
N ASP A 171 -17.10 7.02 20.21
CA ASP A 171 -18.42 6.57 19.72
C ASP A 171 -18.33 6.12 18.27
N PHE A 172 -17.57 6.83 17.44
CA PHE A 172 -17.30 6.46 16.05
C PHE A 172 -16.64 5.08 15.94
N LEU A 173 -15.60 4.83 16.75
CA LEU A 173 -14.88 3.56 16.73
C LEU A 173 -15.70 2.42 17.34
N ASP A 174 -16.42 2.67 18.42
CA ASP A 174 -17.15 1.64 19.18
C ASP A 174 -18.20 0.91 18.31
N THR A 175 -18.85 1.63 17.40
CA THR A 175 -19.86 1.09 16.47
C THR A 175 -19.24 0.43 15.23
N LEU A 176 -17.97 0.68 14.96
CA LEU A 176 -17.33 0.22 13.74
C LEU A 176 -16.94 -1.27 13.83
N ASN A 177 -17.21 -2.04 12.77
CA ASN A 177 -16.73 -3.41 12.68
C ASN A 177 -15.19 -3.42 12.56
N VAL A 178 -14.50 -4.32 13.32
CA VAL A 178 -13.03 -4.37 13.37
C VAL A 178 -12.36 -4.56 12.02
N LYS A 179 -13.02 -5.19 11.05
CA LYS A 179 -12.51 -5.32 9.66
C LYS A 179 -12.37 -3.98 8.93
N LYS A 180 -13.00 -2.92 9.43
CA LYS A 180 -12.90 -1.56 8.89
C LYS A 180 -11.74 -0.76 9.50
N PHE A 181 -11.11 -1.30 10.54
CA PHE A 181 -9.93 -0.67 11.12
C PHE A 181 -8.75 -0.77 10.14
N TYR A 182 -8.20 0.36 9.77
CA TYR A 182 -7.01 0.38 8.92
C TYR A 182 -5.85 -0.41 9.57
N GLY A 183 -5.30 -1.37 8.83
CA GLY A 183 -4.27 -2.29 9.34
C GLY A 183 -4.82 -3.65 9.82
N ILE A 184 -6.15 -3.83 9.91
CA ILE A 184 -6.77 -5.14 10.19
C ILE A 184 -7.22 -5.77 8.87
N GLY A 185 -6.39 -6.69 8.35
CA GLY A 185 -6.71 -7.46 7.15
C GLY A 185 -7.67 -8.64 7.43
N LYS A 186 -8.11 -9.33 6.38
CA LYS A 186 -9.09 -10.42 6.44
C LYS A 186 -8.72 -11.49 7.49
N VAL A 187 -7.49 -12.01 7.45
CA VAL A 187 -7.04 -13.07 8.39
C VAL A 187 -7.08 -12.60 9.84
N THR A 188 -6.65 -11.37 10.10
CA THR A 188 -6.69 -10.79 11.45
C THR A 188 -8.12 -10.57 11.92
N ALA A 189 -9.00 -10.09 11.04
CA ALA A 189 -10.42 -9.92 11.37
C ALA A 189 -11.10 -11.26 11.69
N GLU A 190 -10.85 -12.31 10.92
CA GLU A 190 -11.36 -13.66 11.18
C GLU A 190 -10.87 -14.19 12.53
N LYS A 191 -9.59 -13.99 12.85
CA LYS A 191 -9.04 -14.33 14.17
C LYS A 191 -9.70 -13.53 15.30
N MET A 192 -9.96 -12.23 15.11
CA MET A 192 -10.69 -11.40 16.06
C MET A 192 -12.11 -11.91 16.29
N TYR A 193 -12.83 -12.25 15.21
CA TYR A 193 -14.17 -12.82 15.32
C TYR A 193 -14.21 -14.14 16.09
N ALA A 194 -13.23 -15.02 15.87
CA ALA A 194 -13.10 -16.27 16.64
C ALA A 194 -12.84 -16.02 18.13
N LEU A 195 -12.32 -14.85 18.50
CA LEU A 195 -12.09 -14.42 19.89
C LEU A 195 -13.25 -13.57 20.47
N GLY A 196 -14.38 -13.50 19.75
CA GLY A 196 -15.56 -12.72 20.17
C GLY A 196 -15.35 -11.20 20.08
N VAL A 197 -14.50 -10.73 19.15
CA VAL A 197 -14.22 -9.31 18.91
C VAL A 197 -14.74 -8.94 17.53
N PHE A 198 -15.89 -8.29 17.46
CA PHE A 198 -16.57 -7.92 16.20
C PHE A 198 -16.51 -6.41 15.93
N THR A 199 -16.54 -5.61 16.98
CA THR A 199 -16.63 -4.14 16.92
C THR A 199 -15.44 -3.48 17.63
N GLY A 200 -15.26 -2.17 17.38
CA GLY A 200 -14.29 -1.37 18.12
C GLY A 200 -14.55 -1.39 19.63
N LYS A 201 -15.82 -1.42 20.05
CA LYS A 201 -16.20 -1.56 21.47
C LYS A 201 -15.69 -2.88 22.06
N ASP A 202 -15.90 -4.01 21.35
CA ASP A 202 -15.40 -5.31 21.82
C ASP A 202 -13.88 -5.31 21.91
N LEU A 203 -13.19 -4.71 20.92
CA LEU A 203 -11.75 -4.60 20.91
C LEU A 203 -11.23 -3.73 22.06
N ARG A 204 -11.88 -2.61 22.35
CA ARG A 204 -11.54 -1.71 23.45
C ARG A 204 -11.67 -2.34 24.82
N GLN A 205 -12.64 -3.26 25.00
CA GLN A 205 -12.85 -3.99 26.24
C GLN A 205 -11.77 -5.04 26.54
N LYS A 206 -10.95 -5.43 25.53
CA LYS A 206 -9.87 -6.39 25.75
C LYS A 206 -8.68 -5.71 26.45
N SER A 207 -8.05 -6.45 27.37
CA SER A 207 -6.83 -6.00 28.03
C SER A 207 -5.64 -6.01 27.08
N LEU A 208 -4.61 -5.23 27.37
CA LEU A 208 -3.37 -5.23 26.60
C LEU A 208 -2.75 -6.64 26.56
N ASP A 209 -2.65 -7.29 27.71
CA ASP A 209 -2.13 -8.66 27.85
C ASP A 209 -2.88 -9.67 26.97
N PHE A 210 -4.22 -9.61 26.94
CA PHE A 210 -5.03 -10.46 26.05
C PHE A 210 -4.66 -10.24 24.58
N LEU A 211 -4.53 -8.98 24.16
CA LEU A 211 -4.22 -8.66 22.77
C LEU A 211 -2.77 -9.03 22.39
N GLU A 212 -1.80 -8.83 23.29
CA GLU A 212 -0.41 -9.22 23.04
C GLU A 212 -0.26 -10.77 22.98
N ARG A 213 -0.91 -11.53 23.86
CA ARG A 213 -0.91 -13.00 23.79
C ARG A 213 -1.48 -13.53 22.46
N ASN A 214 -2.52 -12.90 21.93
CA ASN A 214 -3.18 -13.38 20.72
C ASN A 214 -2.55 -12.83 19.42
N PHE A 215 -1.99 -11.61 19.42
CA PHE A 215 -1.56 -10.92 18.21
C PHE A 215 -0.07 -10.50 18.26
N GLY A 216 0.68 -10.89 19.30
CA GLY A 216 2.08 -10.53 19.47
C GLY A 216 2.27 -9.00 19.50
N ASN A 217 3.32 -8.51 18.87
CA ASN A 217 3.63 -7.07 18.82
C ASN A 217 2.49 -6.21 18.25
N SER A 218 1.64 -6.77 17.38
CA SER A 218 0.47 -6.07 16.85
C SER A 218 -0.62 -5.84 17.90
N GLY A 219 -0.62 -6.60 19.00
CA GLY A 219 -1.61 -6.47 20.08
C GLY A 219 -1.59 -5.09 20.72
N LYS A 220 -0.39 -4.54 21.01
CA LYS A 220 -0.23 -3.18 21.51
C LYS A 220 -0.78 -2.13 20.54
N HIS A 221 -0.54 -2.32 19.25
CA HIS A 221 -1.07 -1.44 18.22
C HIS A 221 -2.60 -1.46 18.20
N TYR A 222 -3.23 -2.64 18.19
CA TYR A 222 -4.69 -2.75 18.22
C TYR A 222 -5.32 -2.18 19.49
N TYR A 223 -4.65 -2.34 20.65
CA TYR A 223 -5.06 -1.74 21.91
C TYR A 223 -5.13 -0.20 21.82
N GLN A 224 -4.13 0.43 21.20
CA GLN A 224 -4.09 1.86 20.98
C GLN A 224 -5.15 2.32 19.97
N LEU A 225 -5.26 1.64 18.83
CA LEU A 225 -6.22 1.98 17.78
C LEU A 225 -7.67 1.96 18.31
N ALA A 226 -8.04 0.95 19.12
CA ALA A 226 -9.38 0.86 19.71
C ALA A 226 -9.71 2.03 20.67
N ARG A 227 -8.71 2.78 21.12
CA ARG A 227 -8.82 3.98 21.97
C ARG A 227 -8.60 5.27 21.20
N GLY A 228 -8.60 5.19 19.86
CA GLY A 228 -8.38 6.35 18.99
C GLY A 228 -6.95 6.91 19.04
N ILE A 229 -6.00 6.20 19.65
CA ILE A 229 -4.63 6.65 19.84
C ILE A 229 -3.79 6.26 18.60
N HIS A 230 -3.31 7.25 17.88
CA HIS A 230 -2.37 7.09 16.78
C HIS A 230 -1.44 8.30 16.70
N ASN A 231 -0.19 8.12 17.10
CA ASN A 231 0.79 9.20 17.22
C ASN A 231 1.63 9.44 15.97
N GLY A 232 1.47 8.62 14.92
CA GLY A 232 2.23 8.75 13.69
C GLY A 232 2.01 10.11 13.05
N GLU A 233 3.10 10.83 12.75
CA GLU A 233 3.06 12.09 12.01
C GLU A 233 2.88 11.85 10.52
N VAL A 234 2.47 12.90 9.80
CA VAL A 234 2.46 12.90 8.33
C VAL A 234 3.92 12.98 7.85
N GLN A 235 4.34 11.98 7.06
CA GLN A 235 5.71 11.82 6.58
C GLN A 235 5.79 12.13 5.08
N PRO A 236 6.17 13.35 4.68
CA PRO A 236 6.22 13.74 3.26
C PRO A 236 7.24 12.93 2.45
N PHE A 237 8.29 12.44 3.12
CA PHE A 237 9.38 11.72 2.47
C PHE A 237 9.44 10.29 2.99
N ARG A 238 9.49 9.36 2.06
CA ARG A 238 9.70 7.94 2.35
C ARG A 238 10.92 7.42 1.62
N ILE A 239 11.90 6.96 2.38
CA ILE A 239 13.06 6.27 1.82
C ILE A 239 12.61 4.90 1.29
N ARG A 240 12.88 4.64 0.02
CA ARG A 240 12.59 3.35 -0.60
C ARG A 240 13.50 2.27 0.00
N LYS A 241 12.91 1.16 0.41
CA LYS A 241 13.64 0.04 1.05
C LYS A 241 13.98 -1.09 0.09
N SER A 242 13.24 -1.23 -1.02
CA SER A 242 13.45 -2.26 -2.03
C SER A 242 12.94 -1.84 -3.40
N VAL A 243 13.49 -2.47 -4.43
CA VAL A 243 13.02 -2.42 -5.82
C VAL A 243 12.81 -3.84 -6.30
N GLY A 244 11.69 -4.13 -6.95
CA GLY A 244 11.40 -5.48 -7.43
C GLY A 244 10.38 -5.49 -8.56
N ALA A 245 10.31 -6.65 -9.22
CA ALA A 245 9.30 -6.99 -10.21
C ALA A 245 8.88 -8.45 -10.03
N GLU A 246 7.63 -8.76 -10.35
CA GLU A 246 7.11 -10.11 -10.32
C GLU A 246 6.11 -10.34 -11.45
N GLN A 247 6.03 -11.57 -11.94
CA GLN A 247 5.14 -11.95 -13.02
C GLN A 247 4.37 -13.22 -12.67
N THR A 248 3.05 -13.17 -12.83
CA THR A 248 2.17 -14.34 -12.78
C THR A 248 2.01 -14.88 -14.21
N PHE A 249 2.32 -16.16 -14.41
CA PHE A 249 2.27 -16.78 -15.72
C PHE A 249 0.85 -17.24 -16.08
N ALA A 250 0.52 -17.25 -17.36
CA ALA A 250 -0.78 -17.76 -17.84
C ALA A 250 -0.97 -19.25 -17.49
N GLU A 251 0.10 -20.04 -17.62
CA GLU A 251 0.18 -21.45 -17.21
C GLU A 251 1.27 -21.63 -16.14
N ASN A 252 1.16 -22.72 -15.36
CA ASN A 252 2.19 -23.01 -14.37
C ASN A 252 3.45 -23.54 -15.04
N LEU A 253 4.61 -23.04 -14.65
CA LEU A 253 5.89 -23.49 -15.15
C LEU A 253 6.33 -24.76 -14.40
N THR A 254 6.79 -25.76 -15.15
CA THR A 254 7.36 -27.00 -14.62
C THR A 254 8.83 -27.19 -15.00
N SER A 255 9.31 -26.47 -16.02
CA SER A 255 10.68 -26.52 -16.51
C SER A 255 11.51 -25.37 -15.96
N GLU A 256 12.64 -25.67 -15.34
CA GLU A 256 13.60 -24.68 -14.82
C GLU A 256 14.22 -23.85 -15.96
N ILE A 257 14.37 -24.39 -17.16
CA ILE A 257 14.86 -23.66 -18.34
C ILE A 257 13.90 -22.51 -18.68
N TYR A 258 12.60 -22.77 -18.70
CA TYR A 258 11.60 -21.72 -18.93
C TYR A 258 11.56 -20.73 -17.76
N MET A 259 11.74 -21.19 -16.51
CA MET A 259 11.82 -20.30 -15.36
C MET A 259 13.00 -19.34 -15.44
N LEU A 260 14.18 -19.81 -15.89
CA LEU A 260 15.35 -18.95 -16.10
C LEU A 260 15.10 -17.91 -17.18
N LYS A 261 14.42 -18.28 -18.27
CA LYS A 261 14.03 -17.32 -19.33
C LYS A 261 13.11 -16.21 -18.81
N GLU A 262 12.11 -16.59 -18.01
CA GLU A 262 11.20 -15.60 -17.39
C GLU A 262 11.93 -14.74 -16.34
N LEU A 263 12.82 -15.33 -15.55
CA LEU A 263 13.64 -14.60 -14.59
C LEU A 263 14.59 -13.61 -15.28
N ASP A 264 15.12 -13.93 -16.46
CA ASP A 264 15.93 -13.03 -17.27
C ASP A 264 15.14 -11.74 -17.66
N SER A 265 13.88 -11.92 -18.06
CA SER A 265 12.99 -10.79 -18.35
C SER A 265 12.68 -9.96 -17.08
N ILE A 266 12.38 -10.62 -15.96
CA ILE A 266 12.10 -9.95 -14.68
C ILE A 266 13.36 -9.22 -14.17
N ALA A 267 14.56 -9.81 -14.32
CA ALA A 267 15.83 -9.18 -13.95
C ALA A 267 16.10 -7.93 -14.78
N SER A 268 15.79 -7.96 -16.08
CA SER A 268 15.90 -6.77 -16.94
C SER A 268 15.00 -5.64 -16.45
N GLU A 269 13.77 -5.95 -16.04
CA GLU A 269 12.85 -4.94 -15.49
C GLU A 269 13.33 -4.40 -14.14
N VAL A 270 13.88 -5.26 -13.26
CA VAL A 270 14.44 -4.82 -11.97
C VAL A 270 15.65 -3.93 -12.18
N ALA A 271 16.58 -4.29 -13.07
CA ALA A 271 17.75 -3.48 -13.39
C ALA A 271 17.36 -2.11 -13.96
N MET A 272 16.40 -2.06 -14.88
CA MET A 272 15.84 -0.80 -15.39
C MET A 272 15.25 0.08 -14.28
N ARG A 273 14.48 -0.50 -13.37
CA ARG A 273 13.88 0.21 -12.23
C ARG A 273 14.94 0.72 -11.25
N LEU A 274 16.00 -0.04 -10.99
CA LEU A 274 17.14 0.37 -10.16
C LEU A 274 17.86 1.57 -10.80
N ALA A 275 18.14 1.50 -12.10
CA ALA A 275 18.77 2.59 -12.86
C ALA A 275 17.92 3.87 -12.85
N GLN A 276 16.60 3.77 -13.08
CA GLN A 276 15.68 4.92 -13.03
C GLN A 276 15.65 5.58 -11.65
N GLN A 277 15.78 4.80 -10.58
CA GLN A 277 15.82 5.29 -9.19
C GLN A 277 17.24 5.71 -8.75
N LYS A 278 18.26 5.46 -9.57
CA LYS A 278 19.69 5.68 -9.26
C LYS A 278 20.10 5.00 -7.94
N VAL A 279 19.67 3.76 -7.74
CA VAL A 279 19.96 2.96 -6.53
C VAL A 279 20.51 1.59 -6.91
N ALA A 280 21.29 1.03 -5.99
CA ALA A 280 21.77 -0.35 -6.00
C ALA A 280 21.49 -0.99 -4.63
N GLY A 281 21.46 -2.31 -4.53
CA GLY A 281 21.18 -2.98 -3.26
C GLY A 281 22.06 -4.19 -2.99
N LYS A 282 22.09 -4.64 -1.75
CA LYS A 282 22.95 -5.75 -1.29
C LYS A 282 22.21 -7.06 -1.12
N THR A 283 20.90 -7.06 -0.91
CA THR A 283 20.15 -8.29 -0.68
C THR A 283 19.24 -8.56 -1.86
N LEU A 284 19.49 -9.69 -2.51
CA LEU A 284 18.70 -10.22 -3.60
C LEU A 284 17.75 -11.29 -3.06
N THR A 285 16.48 -11.24 -3.44
CA THR A 285 15.45 -12.19 -3.04
C THR A 285 14.72 -12.71 -4.26
N LEU A 286 14.71 -14.04 -4.42
CA LEU A 286 13.84 -14.77 -5.33
C LEU A 286 12.55 -15.14 -4.60
N LYS A 287 11.42 -14.73 -5.16
CA LYS A 287 10.08 -15.14 -4.72
C LYS A 287 9.52 -16.17 -5.69
N ILE A 288 9.10 -17.30 -5.15
CA ILE A 288 8.46 -18.39 -5.89
C ILE A 288 7.06 -18.57 -5.30
N LYS A 289 6.03 -18.46 -6.12
CA LYS A 289 4.67 -18.82 -5.73
C LYS A 289 4.22 -20.02 -6.53
N TYR A 290 3.83 -21.06 -5.84
CA TYR A 290 3.44 -22.34 -6.43
C TYR A 290 1.96 -22.34 -6.87
N SER A 291 1.56 -23.41 -7.58
CA SER A 291 0.19 -23.59 -8.08
C SER A 291 -0.87 -23.69 -6.98
N ASP A 292 -0.50 -24.18 -5.80
CA ASP A 292 -1.31 -24.25 -4.59
C ASP A 292 -1.36 -22.94 -3.79
N PHE A 293 -0.78 -21.85 -4.33
CA PHE A 293 -0.63 -20.54 -3.72
C PHE A 293 0.33 -20.46 -2.53
N SER A 294 1.02 -21.53 -2.15
CA SER A 294 2.13 -21.44 -1.21
C SER A 294 3.26 -20.58 -1.77
N ILE A 295 3.99 -19.89 -0.88
CA ILE A 295 5.05 -18.98 -1.26
C ILE A 295 6.34 -19.42 -0.59
N GLN A 296 7.41 -19.51 -1.38
CA GLN A 296 8.77 -19.67 -0.93
C GLN A 296 9.58 -18.43 -1.32
N THR A 297 10.43 -17.96 -0.40
CA THR A 297 11.41 -16.91 -0.68
C THR A 297 12.80 -17.42 -0.38
N ARG A 298 13.76 -17.12 -1.26
CA ARG A 298 15.17 -17.44 -1.09
C ARG A 298 15.96 -16.17 -1.24
N SER A 299 16.88 -15.89 -0.32
CA SER A 299 17.58 -14.61 -0.28
C SER A 299 19.07 -14.79 -0.10
N LYS A 300 19.85 -13.91 -0.74
CA LYS A 300 21.32 -13.83 -0.60
C LYS A 300 21.71 -12.37 -0.37
N THR A 301 22.46 -12.14 0.71
CA THR A 301 23.04 -10.82 0.98
C THR A 301 24.48 -10.81 0.55
N LEU A 302 24.87 -9.84 -0.26
CA LEU A 302 26.17 -9.67 -0.89
C LEU A 302 27.01 -8.64 -0.11
N LYS A 303 28.32 -8.68 -0.30
CA LYS A 303 29.24 -7.66 0.22
C LYS A 303 29.08 -6.34 -0.54
N ASP A 304 28.95 -6.42 -1.86
CA ASP A 304 28.89 -5.28 -2.76
C ASP A 304 27.46 -4.98 -3.19
N TYR A 305 27.23 -3.74 -3.61
CA TYR A 305 25.94 -3.32 -4.17
C TYR A 305 25.84 -3.79 -5.62
N ILE A 306 24.68 -4.36 -5.98
CA ILE A 306 24.36 -4.79 -7.34
C ILE A 306 23.21 -3.98 -7.92
N SER A 307 23.23 -3.77 -9.24
CA SER A 307 22.18 -3.07 -9.99
C SER A 307 22.02 -3.55 -11.42
N SER A 308 23.02 -4.22 -11.99
CA SER A 308 22.96 -4.71 -13.37
C SER A 308 22.16 -6.00 -13.48
N LYS A 309 21.64 -6.25 -14.68
CA LYS A 309 20.93 -7.48 -15.00
C LYS A 309 21.83 -8.72 -14.83
N GLU A 310 23.06 -8.60 -15.30
CA GLU A 310 24.06 -9.69 -15.29
C GLU A 310 24.37 -10.14 -13.86
N GLU A 311 24.61 -9.19 -12.96
CA GLU A 311 24.81 -9.46 -11.52
C GLU A 311 23.58 -10.09 -10.88
N ILE A 312 22.40 -9.58 -11.17
CA ILE A 312 21.13 -10.12 -10.66
C ILE A 312 20.97 -11.56 -11.12
N MET A 313 21.14 -11.84 -12.42
CA MET A 313 20.97 -13.19 -12.98
C MET A 313 21.96 -14.20 -12.46
N LEU A 314 23.21 -13.79 -12.23
CA LEU A 314 24.23 -14.66 -11.62
C LEU A 314 23.72 -15.28 -10.32
N TYR A 315 23.23 -14.46 -9.40
CA TYR A 315 22.78 -14.92 -8.09
C TYR A 315 21.35 -15.47 -8.07
N ILE A 316 20.47 -15.00 -8.96
CA ILE A 316 19.11 -15.55 -9.08
C ILE A 316 19.12 -16.98 -9.57
N SER A 317 20.03 -17.33 -10.49
CA SER A 317 20.23 -18.71 -10.95
C SER A 317 20.66 -19.62 -9.79
N GLU A 318 21.62 -19.18 -8.97
CA GLU A 318 22.02 -19.92 -7.77
C GLU A 318 20.83 -20.14 -6.81
N LEU A 319 20.03 -19.08 -6.57
CA LEU A 319 18.87 -19.17 -5.67
C LEU A 319 17.77 -20.08 -6.24
N LEU A 320 17.60 -20.16 -7.55
CA LEU A 320 16.63 -21.06 -8.18
C LEU A 320 17.01 -22.52 -7.93
N TYR A 321 18.30 -22.84 -8.06
CA TYR A 321 18.82 -24.20 -7.89
C TYR A 321 19.21 -24.57 -6.45
N GLN A 322 19.07 -23.65 -5.50
CA GLN A 322 19.45 -23.88 -4.09
C GLN A 322 18.74 -25.09 -3.48
N ASP A 323 17.46 -25.26 -3.77
CA ASP A 323 16.64 -26.36 -3.29
C ASP A 323 15.68 -26.84 -4.40
N ARG A 324 15.25 -28.09 -4.32
CA ARG A 324 14.24 -28.63 -5.22
C ARG A 324 12.91 -27.88 -5.07
N LEU A 325 12.27 -27.58 -6.21
CA LEU A 325 10.94 -26.98 -6.22
C LEU A 325 9.88 -27.98 -5.73
N SER A 326 8.98 -27.54 -4.87
CA SER A 326 7.95 -28.41 -4.26
C SER A 326 6.76 -28.70 -5.19
N ASN A 327 6.49 -27.80 -6.15
CA ASN A 327 5.35 -27.90 -7.05
C ASN A 327 5.60 -27.05 -8.32
N SER A 328 4.67 -27.11 -9.28
CA SER A 328 4.69 -26.23 -10.45
C SER A 328 4.56 -24.74 -10.03
N VAL A 329 5.26 -23.87 -10.75
CA VAL A 329 5.43 -22.46 -10.39
C VAL A 329 4.41 -21.58 -11.09
N ARG A 330 3.62 -20.87 -10.32
CA ARG A 330 2.58 -19.92 -10.80
C ARG A 330 3.12 -18.51 -11.03
N LEU A 331 4.06 -18.07 -10.18
CA LEU A 331 4.63 -16.71 -10.22
C LEU A 331 6.09 -16.77 -9.81
N LEU A 332 6.89 -15.97 -10.48
CA LEU A 332 8.26 -15.64 -10.07
C LEU A 332 8.41 -14.15 -9.83
N GLY A 333 9.27 -13.79 -8.89
CA GLY A 333 9.59 -12.40 -8.59
C GLY A 333 11.03 -12.24 -8.11
N ILE A 334 11.60 -11.09 -8.44
CA ILE A 334 12.93 -10.66 -8.02
C ILE A 334 12.80 -9.36 -7.25
N SER A 335 13.45 -9.27 -6.10
CA SER A 335 13.52 -8.05 -5.30
C SER A 335 14.94 -7.79 -4.82
N VAL A 336 15.38 -6.53 -4.96
CA VAL A 336 16.65 -6.04 -4.43
C VAL A 336 16.37 -5.10 -3.28
N SER A 337 16.97 -5.34 -2.12
CA SER A 337 16.79 -4.55 -0.89
C SER A 337 18.14 -4.20 -0.24
N HIS A 338 18.13 -3.56 0.94
CA HIS A 338 19.29 -2.92 1.53
C HIS A 338 19.96 -1.95 0.53
N LEU A 339 19.14 -0.99 0.07
CA LEU A 339 19.56 -0.03 -0.94
C LEU A 339 20.57 0.97 -0.37
N ASN A 340 21.38 1.55 -1.27
CA ASN A 340 22.42 2.56 -0.96
C ASN A 340 21.88 4.00 -0.80
N ASN A 341 20.56 4.17 -0.71
CA ASN A 341 19.89 5.46 -0.54
C ASN A 341 19.51 5.78 0.91
N ASP A 342 19.98 4.99 1.88
CA ASP A 342 19.73 5.19 3.30
C ASP A 342 20.81 6.12 3.89
N PRO A 343 20.50 7.39 4.21
CA PRO A 343 21.48 8.34 4.72
C PRO A 343 22.09 7.89 6.07
N ASP A 344 21.36 7.14 6.88
CA ASP A 344 21.86 6.66 8.18
C ASP A 344 22.92 5.56 8.04
N LYS A 345 23.01 4.91 6.87
CA LYS A 345 24.01 3.86 6.59
C LYS A 345 25.29 4.39 5.95
N THR A 346 25.32 5.64 5.54
CA THR A 346 26.52 6.29 4.97
C THR A 346 27.44 6.87 6.05
N ILE A 347 26.97 6.95 7.29
CA ILE A 347 27.80 7.32 8.42
C ILE A 347 28.51 6.05 8.90
N PRO A 348 29.85 5.93 8.78
CA PRO A 348 30.56 4.81 9.37
C PRO A 348 30.26 4.79 10.89
N PRO A 349 30.07 3.61 11.48
CA PRO A 349 29.82 3.56 12.93
C PRO A 349 30.95 4.29 13.64
N THR A 350 30.59 5.28 14.44
CA THR A 350 31.55 5.97 15.32
C THR A 350 32.34 4.91 16.05
N PRO A 351 33.67 4.89 15.98
CA PRO A 351 34.44 3.85 16.65
C PRO A 351 34.06 3.87 18.14
N GLN A 352 33.45 2.79 18.60
CA GLN A 352 33.23 2.62 20.04
C GLN A 352 34.60 2.37 20.69
N TYR A 353 35.17 3.41 21.26
CA TYR A 353 36.35 3.25 22.09
C TYR A 353 35.94 2.48 23.35
N ILE A 354 36.32 1.21 23.43
CA ILE A 354 36.23 0.44 24.67
C ILE A 354 37.40 0.86 25.52
N GLN A 355 37.14 1.58 26.61
CA GLN A 355 38.16 1.90 27.59
C GLN A 355 38.52 0.63 28.35
N LEU A 356 39.64 0.02 28.01
CA LEU A 356 40.19 -1.10 28.75
C LEU A 356 40.67 -0.60 30.14
N LYS A 357 40.06 -1.09 31.21
CA LYS A 357 40.62 -0.94 32.57
C LYS A 357 41.83 -1.87 32.68
N LEU A 358 43.02 -1.29 32.72
CA LEU A 358 44.24 -2.00 33.12
C LEU A 358 44.14 -2.29 34.61
N GLN A 359 44.06 -3.56 34.99
CA GLN A 359 44.30 -4.00 36.36
C GLN A 359 45.80 -4.21 36.53
N PHE A 360 46.45 -3.41 37.38
CA PHE A 360 47.81 -3.66 37.81
C PHE A 360 47.77 -4.62 39.03
N PRO A 361 48.55 -5.69 39.04
CA PRO A 361 48.71 -6.50 40.26
C PRO A 361 49.44 -5.71 41.31
N ASP A 362 48.98 -5.81 42.57
CA ASP A 362 49.60 -5.26 43.76
C ASP A 362 50.97 -5.91 44.03
#